data_9bf9d322070d19c649df6c242ff5741f
#
_entry.id   9bf9d322070d19c649df6c242ff5741f
#
_cell.length_a   1.000
_cell.length_b   1.000
_cell.length_c   1.000
_cell.angle_alpha   90.00
_cell.angle_beta   90.00
_cell.angle_gamma   90.00
#
_symmetry.space_group_name_H-M   'P 1'
#
loop_
_entity.id
_entity.type
_entity.pdbx_description
1 polymer ?
#
loop_
_entity_poly.entity_id
_entity_poly.type
_entity_poly.pdbx_seq_one_letter_code
_entity_poly.pdbx_strand_id
1 'polypeptide(L)'
;MIALSKSRFKQGLECPNKLYFSNNKEVYYNVKNNDPFLQALASGGFQVEEYARLQYPGGVLIEDPQDRKIYDYQDLADQTSELLKQENVVIYEAAFYIDDLFIRTDVLVKKGTHIQLIEVKAKSLDPSENYNFVGKSKKIVSSWKPYLFDLAFQTYVTKLCLPTYTITPYLCLVDKTKSATVDGLNQFFRVKKDPNNRTGVKVKIDDISQLGENILHQENLSEVVSKIHNGDYTYYDNLNFHEAVKLLSEIRMQNYYPNWPAQFSACKKCEFKKDDSEKGKIKQSGFEYCFKTQYQWTDKDFKNPTIFNVWDLKDPKLMQQGLLFKSQLTPEDIKYKEAAGKLSRTERQWLQIEKERDNDFTEFVDIEGLKAEMDTWVYPLHFIDFETSTVPLPFHTGRKPYEQIAFQYSHHIYHEDGRIEHANEYINTTAGAFPNFEFVESLQQALSKDEGTIFKFATHENTILNAIRTQLKASDTPKKESLISFIEAISHPTNDN
;
A
#
# COMPACT_ATOMS: atom_id res chain seq x y z
N MET A 1 12.89 15.53 -21.74
CA MET A 1 14.05 14.59 -21.60
C MET A 1 13.57 13.25 -21.07
N ILE A 2 14.28 12.16 -21.42
CA ILE A 2 14.03 10.81 -20.89
C ILE A 2 15.16 10.51 -19.90
N ALA A 3 14.82 10.00 -18.71
CA ALA A 3 15.79 9.57 -17.71
C ALA A 3 15.23 8.42 -16.86
N LEU A 4 16.08 7.69 -16.17
CA LEU A 4 15.67 6.80 -15.09
C LEU A 4 15.32 7.63 -13.87
N SER A 5 14.04 7.95 -13.71
CA SER A 5 13.56 8.69 -12.53
C SER A 5 13.33 7.78 -11.33
N LYS A 6 13.23 8.36 -10.12
CA LYS A 6 12.89 7.67 -8.86
C LYS A 6 11.71 6.68 -9.04
N SER A 7 10.62 7.12 -9.65
CA SER A 7 9.45 6.26 -9.88
C SER A 7 9.70 5.14 -10.88
N ARG A 8 10.50 5.41 -11.92
CA ARG A 8 10.87 4.40 -12.93
C ARG A 8 11.87 3.37 -12.39
N PHE A 9 12.80 3.81 -11.56
CA PHE A 9 13.69 2.90 -10.84
C PHE A 9 12.89 1.92 -9.97
N LYS A 10 11.95 2.41 -9.15
CA LYS A 10 11.07 1.55 -8.34
C LYS A 10 10.25 0.57 -9.19
N GLN A 11 9.67 1.04 -10.30
CA GLN A 11 8.92 0.18 -11.21
C GLN A 11 9.82 -0.90 -11.84
N GLY A 12 11.03 -0.54 -12.24
CA GLY A 12 12.02 -1.46 -12.78
C GLY A 12 12.48 -2.51 -11.77
N LEU A 13 12.60 -2.12 -10.48
CA LEU A 13 12.89 -3.06 -9.40
C LEU A 13 11.79 -4.11 -9.20
N GLU A 14 10.51 -3.76 -9.39
CA GLU A 14 9.44 -4.75 -9.36
C GLU A 14 9.56 -5.78 -10.50
N CYS A 15 9.85 -5.29 -11.71
CA CYS A 15 10.12 -6.11 -12.89
C CYS A 15 10.70 -5.24 -14.01
N PRO A 16 11.93 -5.51 -14.52
CA PRO A 16 12.55 -4.74 -15.61
C PRO A 16 11.69 -4.63 -16.88
N ASN A 17 10.90 -5.66 -17.23
CA ASN A 17 9.99 -5.61 -18.37
C ASN A 17 8.96 -4.48 -18.28
N LYS A 18 8.57 -4.09 -17.07
CA LYS A 18 7.61 -2.99 -16.85
C LYS A 18 8.12 -1.64 -17.34
N LEU A 19 9.43 -1.40 -17.34
CA LEU A 19 10.00 -0.16 -17.89
C LEU A 19 9.75 -0.06 -19.40
N TYR A 20 9.96 -1.15 -20.14
CA TYR A 20 9.66 -1.19 -21.57
C TYR A 20 8.16 -0.90 -21.84
N PHE A 21 7.26 -1.55 -21.12
CA PHE A 21 5.83 -1.31 -21.30
C PHE A 21 5.43 0.13 -20.93
N SER A 22 6.03 0.69 -19.88
CA SER A 22 5.78 2.09 -19.47
C SER A 22 6.37 3.12 -20.44
N ASN A 23 7.46 2.79 -21.12
CA ASN A 23 7.99 3.63 -22.20
C ASN A 23 7.04 3.67 -23.41
N ASN A 24 6.34 2.55 -23.64
CA ASN A 24 5.43 2.36 -24.75
C ASN A 24 3.95 2.40 -24.30
N LYS A 25 3.60 3.39 -23.47
CA LYS A 25 2.27 3.53 -22.83
C LYS A 25 1.10 3.68 -23.83
N GLU A 26 1.38 4.09 -25.07
CA GLU A 26 0.37 4.18 -26.12
C GLU A 26 0.03 2.80 -26.70
N VAL A 27 0.98 1.85 -26.59
CA VAL A 27 0.83 0.47 -27.08
C VAL A 27 0.26 -0.45 -25.99
N TYR A 28 0.73 -0.31 -24.75
CA TYR A 28 0.40 -1.24 -23.68
C TYR A 28 -0.60 -0.66 -22.67
N TYR A 29 -1.55 -1.50 -22.25
CA TYR A 29 -2.51 -1.23 -21.20
C TYR A 29 -1.84 -1.22 -19.82
N ASN A 30 -2.34 -0.37 -18.92
CA ASN A 30 -1.91 -0.35 -17.51
C ASN A 30 -3.13 -0.08 -16.63
N VAL A 31 -3.53 -1.07 -15.82
CA VAL A 31 -4.72 -0.99 -14.95
C VAL A 31 -4.59 0.08 -13.86
N LYS A 32 -3.37 0.37 -13.39
CA LYS A 32 -3.14 1.35 -12.31
C LYS A 32 -3.47 2.79 -12.72
N ASN A 33 -3.57 3.09 -14.02
CA ASN A 33 -3.81 4.46 -14.47
C ASN A 33 -5.16 5.04 -14.02
N ASN A 34 -6.15 4.17 -13.74
CA ASN A 34 -7.52 4.56 -13.42
C ASN A 34 -8.03 3.94 -12.12
N ASP A 35 -7.15 3.54 -11.21
CA ASP A 35 -7.52 2.90 -9.95
C ASP A 35 -7.88 3.96 -8.87
N PRO A 36 -9.17 4.10 -8.47
CA PRO A 36 -9.62 5.08 -7.49
C PRO A 36 -9.03 4.84 -6.08
N PHE A 37 -8.81 3.57 -5.72
CA PHE A 37 -8.23 3.21 -4.43
C PHE A 37 -6.77 3.67 -4.32
N LEU A 38 -5.97 3.48 -5.36
CA LEU A 38 -4.60 3.99 -5.40
C LEU A 38 -4.56 5.53 -5.35
N GLN A 39 -5.55 6.21 -5.96
CA GLN A 39 -5.66 7.66 -5.87
C GLN A 39 -5.99 8.13 -4.45
N ALA A 40 -6.87 7.43 -3.74
CA ALA A 40 -7.20 7.73 -2.34
C ALA A 40 -5.99 7.54 -1.41
N LEU A 41 -5.23 6.45 -1.57
CA LEU A 41 -3.99 6.21 -0.83
C LEU A 41 -2.93 7.30 -1.07
N ALA A 42 -2.81 7.76 -2.32
CA ALA A 42 -1.89 8.84 -2.67
C ALA A 42 -2.25 10.16 -1.96
N SER A 43 -3.54 10.42 -1.72
CA SER A 43 -3.99 11.62 -1.01
C SER A 43 -3.39 11.72 0.40
N GLY A 44 -3.39 10.65 1.17
CA GLY A 44 -2.72 10.60 2.48
C GLY A 44 -1.21 10.82 2.38
N GLY A 45 -0.58 10.34 1.31
CA GLY A 45 0.84 10.57 1.01
C GLY A 45 1.16 12.05 0.87
N PHE A 46 0.39 12.77 0.05
CA PHE A 46 0.57 14.21 -0.16
C PHE A 46 0.37 15.03 1.12
N GLN A 47 -0.60 14.64 1.96
CA GLN A 47 -0.83 15.32 3.24
C GLN A 47 0.37 15.17 4.19
N VAL A 48 0.93 13.98 4.31
CA VAL A 48 2.11 13.72 5.17
C VAL A 48 3.35 14.41 4.64
N GLU A 49 3.53 14.45 3.34
CA GLU A 49 4.65 15.14 2.70
C GLU A 49 4.60 16.66 3.00
N GLU A 50 3.43 17.28 2.84
CA GLU A 50 3.25 18.69 3.15
C GLU A 50 3.38 18.97 4.65
N TYR A 51 2.84 18.09 5.52
CA TYR A 51 3.05 18.18 6.96
C TYR A 51 4.54 18.11 7.34
N ALA A 52 5.30 17.23 6.65
CA ALA A 52 6.74 17.12 6.87
C ALA A 52 7.50 18.39 6.42
N ARG A 53 7.13 19.01 5.29
CA ARG A 53 7.73 20.26 4.82
C ARG A 53 7.60 21.37 5.86
N LEU A 54 6.46 21.46 6.53
CA LEU A 54 6.24 22.47 7.58
C LEU A 54 7.14 22.28 8.82
N GLN A 55 7.73 21.10 9.01
CA GLN A 55 8.73 20.89 10.07
C GLN A 55 10.11 21.50 9.73
N TYR A 56 10.29 22.00 8.51
CA TYR A 56 11.53 22.62 8.02
C TYR A 56 11.25 24.03 7.48
N PRO A 57 10.91 25.02 8.33
CA PRO A 57 10.47 26.34 7.87
C PRO A 57 11.56 27.07 7.08
N GLY A 58 11.12 27.93 6.17
CA GLY A 58 12.02 28.74 5.34
C GLY A 58 12.60 27.99 4.13
N GLY A 59 12.13 26.79 3.85
CA GLY A 59 12.53 26.04 2.65
C GLY A 59 12.02 26.65 1.35
N VAL A 60 12.77 26.44 0.27
CA VAL A 60 12.44 26.88 -1.08
C VAL A 60 11.98 25.68 -1.89
N LEU A 61 10.78 25.75 -2.47
CA LEU A 61 10.22 24.71 -3.32
C LEU A 61 10.79 24.85 -4.75
N ILE A 62 11.32 23.75 -5.29
CA ILE A 62 11.73 23.68 -6.70
C ILE A 62 10.51 23.38 -7.56
N GLU A 63 10.15 24.31 -8.42
CA GLU A 63 9.03 24.20 -9.35
C GLU A 63 9.46 24.47 -10.78
N ASP A 64 8.71 23.96 -11.74
CA ASP A 64 8.93 24.29 -13.14
C ASP A 64 8.51 25.76 -13.39
N PRO A 65 9.43 26.65 -13.76
CA PRO A 65 9.16 28.08 -13.90
C PRO A 65 8.16 28.39 -15.02
N GLN A 66 7.91 27.45 -15.93
CA GLN A 66 6.97 27.58 -17.04
C GLN A 66 5.69 26.77 -16.84
N ASP A 67 5.54 26.12 -15.66
CA ASP A 67 4.40 25.23 -15.35
C ASP A 67 4.10 24.20 -16.45
N ARG A 68 5.18 23.68 -17.09
CA ARG A 68 5.06 22.71 -18.18
C ARG A 68 4.47 21.40 -17.70
N LYS A 69 3.65 20.78 -18.51
CA LYS A 69 3.11 19.46 -18.24
C LYS A 69 4.21 18.38 -18.15
N ILE A 70 5.31 18.54 -18.89
CA ILE A 70 6.50 17.68 -18.84
C ILE A 70 7.67 18.56 -18.39
N TYR A 71 8.26 18.22 -17.25
CA TYR A 71 9.40 18.95 -16.68
C TYR A 71 10.64 18.88 -17.57
N ASP A 72 11.37 19.98 -17.63
CA ASP A 72 12.78 19.95 -18.05
C ASP A 72 13.63 19.62 -16.82
N TYR A 73 14.31 18.47 -16.86
CA TYR A 73 15.08 17.99 -15.71
C TYR A 73 16.29 18.86 -15.40
N GLN A 74 16.90 19.44 -16.45
CA GLN A 74 18.06 20.31 -16.29
C GLN A 74 17.65 21.63 -15.61
N ASP A 75 16.54 22.25 -16.05
CA ASP A 75 16.05 23.50 -15.44
C ASP A 75 15.79 23.34 -13.93
N LEU A 76 15.23 22.20 -13.52
CA LEU A 76 14.99 21.91 -12.09
C LEU A 76 16.31 21.66 -11.32
N ALA A 77 17.25 20.96 -11.92
CA ALA A 77 18.56 20.70 -11.33
C ALA A 77 19.39 21.98 -11.21
N ASP A 78 19.32 22.89 -12.17
CA ASP A 78 20.00 24.18 -12.16
C ASP A 78 19.47 25.09 -11.03
N GLN A 79 18.14 25.12 -10.80
CA GLN A 79 17.57 25.82 -9.65
C GLN A 79 18.10 25.28 -8.31
N THR A 80 18.16 23.94 -8.18
CA THR A 80 18.74 23.29 -6.98
C THR A 80 20.21 23.70 -6.81
N SER A 81 21.00 23.65 -7.88
CA SER A 81 22.42 23.98 -7.87
C SER A 81 22.67 25.43 -7.47
N GLU A 82 21.82 26.37 -7.89
CA GLU A 82 21.91 27.77 -7.49
C GLU A 82 21.65 27.95 -5.99
N LEU A 83 20.61 27.30 -5.45
CA LEU A 83 20.28 27.34 -4.02
C LEU A 83 21.40 26.71 -3.16
N LEU A 84 22.04 25.66 -3.65
CA LEU A 84 23.13 24.97 -2.95
C LEU A 84 24.40 25.82 -2.80
N LYS A 85 24.54 26.99 -3.47
CA LYS A 85 25.63 27.96 -3.24
C LYS A 85 25.52 28.62 -1.87
N GLN A 86 24.33 28.67 -1.27
CA GLN A 86 24.14 29.18 0.09
C GLN A 86 24.81 28.25 1.10
N GLU A 87 25.37 28.77 2.15
CA GLU A 87 26.00 27.96 3.21
C GLU A 87 24.99 27.06 3.91
N ASN A 88 23.83 27.58 4.23
CA ASN A 88 22.74 26.86 4.86
C ASN A 88 21.45 27.10 4.05
N VAL A 89 20.78 26.03 3.65
CA VAL A 89 19.52 26.12 2.91
C VAL A 89 18.66 24.87 3.12
N VAL A 90 17.34 25.07 3.14
CA VAL A 90 16.35 24.01 3.05
C VAL A 90 15.71 24.08 1.65
N ILE A 91 15.65 22.95 0.96
CA ILE A 91 15.09 22.86 -0.38
C ILE A 91 14.04 21.76 -0.38
N TYR A 92 12.82 22.07 -0.83
CA TYR A 92 11.78 21.08 -1.07
C TYR A 92 11.81 20.67 -2.53
N GLU A 93 11.58 19.38 -2.80
CA GLU A 93 11.66 18.81 -4.14
C GLU A 93 13.01 19.07 -4.84
N ALA A 94 14.10 19.10 -4.08
CA ALA A 94 15.44 19.33 -4.64
C ALA A 94 15.73 18.33 -5.76
N ALA A 95 16.00 18.84 -6.97
CA ALA A 95 16.17 18.05 -8.17
C ALA A 95 17.65 17.83 -8.48
N PHE A 96 18.01 16.60 -8.83
CA PHE A 96 19.35 16.24 -9.29
C PHE A 96 19.24 15.47 -10.60
N TYR A 97 20.04 15.89 -11.57
CA TYR A 97 20.10 15.28 -12.88
C TYR A 97 21.57 15.09 -13.29
N ILE A 98 21.94 13.86 -13.58
CA ILE A 98 23.29 13.52 -14.04
C ILE A 98 23.20 12.32 -14.99
N ASP A 99 23.87 12.40 -16.13
CA ASP A 99 23.80 11.40 -17.19
C ASP A 99 22.31 11.08 -17.54
N ASP A 100 21.91 9.83 -17.28
CA ASP A 100 20.55 9.34 -17.54
C ASP A 100 19.71 9.20 -16.26
N LEU A 101 20.16 9.74 -15.13
CA LEU A 101 19.54 9.58 -13.83
C LEU A 101 18.90 10.89 -13.36
N PHE A 102 17.67 10.82 -12.88
CA PHE A 102 16.95 11.97 -12.34
C PHE A 102 16.22 11.62 -11.05
N ILE A 103 16.38 12.47 -10.06
CA ILE A 103 15.65 12.38 -8.79
C ILE A 103 15.09 13.73 -8.38
N ARG A 104 14.04 13.68 -7.54
CA ARG A 104 13.59 14.79 -6.70
C ARG A 104 13.47 14.27 -5.28
N THR A 105 14.10 14.96 -4.32
CA THR A 105 14.07 14.60 -2.91
C THR A 105 12.99 15.41 -2.22
N ASP A 106 12.20 14.80 -1.35
CA ASP A 106 11.06 15.48 -0.72
C ASP A 106 11.53 16.69 0.11
N VAL A 107 12.55 16.51 0.96
CA VAL A 107 13.19 17.59 1.71
C VAL A 107 14.72 17.41 1.71
N LEU A 108 15.45 18.47 1.42
CA LEU A 108 16.90 18.52 1.52
C LEU A 108 17.30 19.65 2.46
N VAL A 109 18.10 19.33 3.48
CA VAL A 109 18.67 20.31 4.42
C VAL A 109 20.18 20.34 4.26
N LYS A 110 20.72 21.48 3.85
CA LYS A 110 22.17 21.71 3.73
C LYS A 110 22.65 22.59 4.88
N LYS A 111 23.75 22.17 5.51
CA LYS A 111 24.55 22.95 6.49
C LYS A 111 26.02 22.80 6.14
N GLY A 112 26.64 23.85 5.65
CA GLY A 112 27.99 23.80 5.11
C GLY A 112 28.12 22.72 4.02
N THR A 113 29.00 21.76 4.22
CA THR A 113 29.21 20.62 3.31
C THR A 113 28.41 19.39 3.69
N HIS A 114 27.53 19.47 4.68
CA HIS A 114 26.68 18.38 5.11
C HIS A 114 25.25 18.52 4.56
N ILE A 115 24.73 17.45 3.98
CA ILE A 115 23.38 17.36 3.44
C ILE A 115 22.60 16.25 4.16
N GLN A 116 21.45 16.60 4.70
CA GLN A 116 20.43 15.64 5.08
C GLN A 116 19.47 15.45 3.88
N LEU A 117 19.41 14.25 3.35
CA LEU A 117 18.47 13.86 2.31
C LEU A 117 17.32 13.14 3.00
N ILE A 118 16.12 13.71 2.95
CA ILE A 118 14.96 13.25 3.71
C ILE A 118 13.87 12.84 2.73
N GLU A 119 13.60 11.56 2.69
CA GLU A 119 12.48 10.98 1.94
C GLU A 119 11.30 10.78 2.88
N VAL A 120 10.14 11.33 2.53
CA VAL A 120 8.93 11.30 3.33
C VAL A 120 8.01 10.17 2.84
N LYS A 121 7.48 9.39 3.77
CA LYS A 121 6.49 8.35 3.45
C LYS A 121 5.36 8.34 4.47
N ALA A 122 4.13 8.27 3.98
CA ALA A 122 2.94 8.10 4.82
C ALA A 122 2.84 6.70 5.45
N LYS A 123 3.90 5.90 5.42
CA LYS A 123 3.95 4.60 6.11
C LYS A 123 4.25 4.82 7.58
N SER A 124 3.57 4.06 8.45
CA SER A 124 3.78 4.16 9.89
C SER A 124 4.95 3.30 10.37
N LEU A 125 5.58 3.76 11.44
CA LEU A 125 6.65 3.09 12.16
C LEU A 125 6.38 3.14 13.66
N ASP A 126 6.80 2.12 14.40
CA ASP A 126 7.01 2.17 15.83
C ASP A 126 8.51 2.31 16.10
N PRO A 127 8.99 3.49 16.52
CA PRO A 127 10.42 3.69 16.73
C PRO A 127 11.00 2.87 17.89
N SER A 128 10.16 2.36 18.78
CA SER A 128 10.58 1.52 19.91
C SER A 128 10.85 0.06 19.51
N GLU A 129 10.36 -0.37 18.36
CA GLU A 129 10.59 -1.73 17.85
C GLU A 129 12.02 -1.87 17.30
N ASN A 130 12.72 -2.87 17.81
CA ASN A 130 13.97 -3.31 17.20
C ASN A 130 13.65 -4.06 15.91
N TYR A 131 14.50 -3.97 14.90
CA TYR A 131 14.38 -4.74 13.65
C TYR A 131 13.30 -4.25 12.66
N ASN A 132 12.94 -2.99 12.71
CA ASN A 132 11.99 -2.40 11.75
C ASN A 132 12.43 -2.60 10.29
N PHE A 133 13.68 -2.26 9.95
CA PHE A 133 14.19 -2.27 8.57
C PHE A 133 14.99 -3.52 8.25
N VAL A 134 15.74 -4.02 9.22
CA VAL A 134 16.57 -5.23 9.10
C VAL A 134 16.16 -6.20 10.19
N GLY A 135 15.67 -7.36 9.79
CA GLY A 135 15.17 -8.38 10.72
C GLY A 135 16.28 -9.09 11.51
N LYS A 136 15.90 -9.90 12.48
CA LYS A 136 16.82 -10.73 13.29
C LYS A 136 17.75 -11.62 12.44
N SER A 137 17.31 -12.01 11.25
CA SER A 137 18.11 -12.77 10.27
C SER A 137 19.15 -11.92 9.51
N LYS A 138 19.33 -10.66 9.88
CA LYS A 138 20.18 -9.68 9.18
C LYS A 138 19.81 -9.45 7.71
N LYS A 139 18.56 -9.76 7.32
CA LYS A 139 17.99 -9.48 6.01
C LYS A 139 17.07 -8.28 6.08
N ILE A 140 17.01 -7.50 5.00
CA ILE A 140 16.03 -6.43 4.88
C ILE A 140 14.61 -7.01 5.00
N VAL A 141 13.78 -6.40 5.83
CA VAL A 141 12.35 -6.73 5.94
C VAL A 141 11.67 -6.41 4.61
N SER A 142 10.97 -7.39 4.05
CA SER A 142 10.44 -7.33 2.67
C SER A 142 9.52 -6.12 2.43
N SER A 143 8.72 -5.73 3.43
CA SER A 143 7.82 -4.58 3.34
C SER A 143 8.53 -3.21 3.31
N TRP A 144 9.81 -3.16 3.69
CA TRP A 144 10.65 -1.97 3.65
C TRP A 144 11.59 -1.93 2.45
N LYS A 145 11.85 -3.08 1.82
CA LYS A 145 12.83 -3.21 0.73
C LYS A 145 12.64 -2.17 -0.39
N PRO A 146 11.43 -1.90 -0.92
CA PRO A 146 11.25 -0.89 -1.96
C PRO A 146 11.60 0.54 -1.52
N TYR A 147 11.34 0.87 -0.25
CA TYR A 147 11.63 2.21 0.30
C TYR A 147 13.13 2.42 0.54
N LEU A 148 13.82 1.38 1.03
CA LEU A 148 15.25 1.43 1.28
C LEU A 148 16.06 1.53 -0.02
N PHE A 149 15.65 0.82 -1.07
CA PHE A 149 16.27 0.92 -2.38
C PHE A 149 15.95 2.25 -3.09
N ASP A 150 14.76 2.81 -2.89
CA ASP A 150 14.40 4.17 -3.33
C ASP A 150 15.35 5.20 -2.70
N LEU A 151 15.52 5.16 -1.38
CA LEU A 151 16.42 6.05 -0.64
C LEU A 151 17.89 5.86 -1.07
N ALA A 152 18.31 4.62 -1.29
CA ALA A 152 19.66 4.31 -1.78
C ALA A 152 19.89 4.91 -3.19
N PHE A 153 18.90 4.81 -4.08
CA PHE A 153 18.99 5.41 -5.42
C PHE A 153 19.10 6.93 -5.36
N GLN A 154 18.29 7.58 -4.53
CA GLN A 154 18.36 9.03 -4.35
C GLN A 154 19.72 9.46 -3.76
N THR A 155 20.21 8.75 -2.74
CA THR A 155 21.52 9.02 -2.13
C THR A 155 22.64 8.85 -3.14
N TYR A 156 22.57 7.81 -4.00
CA TYR A 156 23.55 7.56 -5.05
C TYR A 156 23.61 8.70 -6.08
N VAL A 157 22.46 9.10 -6.62
CA VAL A 157 22.39 10.17 -7.62
C VAL A 157 22.84 11.51 -7.03
N THR A 158 22.41 11.82 -5.80
CA THR A 158 22.86 13.04 -5.09
C THR A 158 24.37 13.02 -4.90
N LYS A 159 24.96 11.88 -4.53
CA LYS A 159 26.41 11.76 -4.33
C LYS A 159 27.20 11.90 -5.62
N LEU A 160 26.68 11.44 -6.75
CA LEU A 160 27.27 11.66 -8.08
C LEU A 160 27.29 13.17 -8.42
N CYS A 161 26.18 13.88 -8.17
CA CYS A 161 26.11 15.33 -8.41
C CYS A 161 26.96 16.16 -7.43
N LEU A 162 27.12 15.67 -6.21
CA LEU A 162 27.77 16.40 -5.10
C LEU A 162 28.87 15.56 -4.44
N PRO A 163 29.96 15.23 -5.15
CA PRO A 163 30.99 14.27 -4.68
C PRO A 163 31.75 14.73 -3.44
N THR A 164 31.84 16.04 -3.19
CA THR A 164 32.55 16.63 -2.05
C THR A 164 31.70 16.76 -0.78
N TYR A 165 30.36 16.55 -0.90
CA TYR A 165 29.45 16.67 0.23
C TYR A 165 29.29 15.36 0.99
N THR A 166 29.07 15.49 2.30
CA THR A 166 28.62 14.38 3.15
C THR A 166 27.10 14.31 3.11
N ILE A 167 26.56 13.18 2.65
CA ILE A 167 25.11 12.98 2.50
C ILE A 167 24.64 11.97 3.53
N THR A 168 23.70 12.38 4.38
CA THR A 168 23.04 11.51 5.36
C THR A 168 21.59 11.26 4.92
N PRO A 169 21.25 10.02 4.53
CA PRO A 169 19.90 9.65 4.12
C PRO A 169 18.99 9.36 5.30
N TYR A 170 17.79 9.92 5.27
CA TYR A 170 16.74 9.72 6.26
C TYR A 170 15.44 9.27 5.61
N LEU A 171 14.69 8.36 6.27
CA LEU A 171 13.26 8.20 6.04
C LEU A 171 12.49 8.96 7.12
N CYS A 172 11.60 9.84 6.69
CA CYS A 172 10.63 10.52 7.54
C CYS A 172 9.29 9.78 7.44
N LEU A 173 8.84 9.23 8.56
CA LEU A 173 7.74 8.29 8.67
C LEU A 173 6.73 8.76 9.70
N VAL A 174 5.51 8.27 9.62
CA VAL A 174 4.48 8.56 10.62
C VAL A 174 4.71 7.68 11.86
N ASP A 175 4.88 8.31 13.02
CA ASP A 175 5.09 7.63 14.30
C ASP A 175 3.76 7.15 14.87
N LYS A 176 3.49 5.83 14.80
CA LYS A 176 2.24 5.22 15.30
C LYS A 176 2.13 5.20 16.84
N THR A 177 3.18 5.57 17.57
CA THR A 177 3.17 5.65 19.03
C THR A 177 2.71 6.99 19.56
N LYS A 178 2.85 8.05 18.74
CA LYS A 178 2.45 9.41 19.09
C LYS A 178 0.96 9.63 18.86
N SER A 179 0.39 10.56 19.62
CA SER A 179 -1.00 11.00 19.46
C SER A 179 -1.04 12.46 19.00
N ALA A 180 -2.04 12.79 18.16
CA ALA A 180 -2.30 14.19 17.82
C ALA A 180 -2.69 15.00 19.07
N THR A 181 -2.11 16.17 19.24
CA THR A 181 -2.40 17.09 20.36
C THR A 181 -3.41 18.16 19.98
N VAL A 182 -3.90 18.12 18.73
CA VAL A 182 -4.90 19.07 18.21
C VAL A 182 -6.01 18.31 17.48
N ASP A 183 -7.20 18.88 17.46
CA ASP A 183 -8.30 18.41 16.64
C ASP A 183 -8.14 18.88 15.20
N GLY A 184 -8.62 18.06 14.26
CA GLY A 184 -8.68 18.42 12.85
C GLY A 184 -7.32 18.44 12.15
N LEU A 185 -6.28 17.80 12.68
CA LEU A 185 -4.94 17.79 12.05
C LEU A 185 -5.03 17.39 10.56
N ASN A 186 -5.79 16.35 10.22
CA ASN A 186 -6.02 15.94 8.84
C ASN A 186 -6.67 17.06 8.00
N GLN A 187 -7.61 17.81 8.58
CA GLN A 187 -8.41 18.80 7.88
C GLN A 187 -7.64 20.07 7.51
N PHE A 188 -6.50 20.30 8.15
CA PHE A 188 -5.59 21.39 7.77
C PHE A 188 -4.94 21.17 6.41
N PHE A 189 -4.87 19.93 5.94
CA PHE A 189 -4.21 19.53 4.69
C PHE A 189 -5.23 19.09 3.64
N ARG A 190 -5.72 20.03 2.83
CA ARG A 190 -6.71 19.73 1.78
C ARG A 190 -6.05 19.41 0.45
N VAL A 191 -6.19 18.18 0.04
CA VAL A 191 -5.73 17.74 -1.28
C VAL A 191 -6.58 18.41 -2.37
N LYS A 192 -5.92 18.99 -3.35
CA LYS A 192 -6.53 19.67 -4.52
C LYS A 192 -5.78 19.28 -5.79
N LYS A 193 -6.50 19.36 -6.91
CA LYS A 193 -5.88 19.29 -8.24
C LYS A 193 -5.80 20.72 -8.81
N ASP A 194 -4.65 21.03 -9.41
CA ASP A 194 -4.45 22.25 -10.16
C ASP A 194 -5.10 22.18 -11.56
N PRO A 195 -5.11 23.26 -12.36
CA PRO A 195 -5.63 23.26 -13.72
C PRO A 195 -4.93 22.26 -14.66
N ASN A 196 -3.68 21.88 -14.37
CA ASN A 196 -2.91 20.89 -15.11
C ASN A 196 -3.16 19.45 -14.63
N ASN A 197 -4.15 19.26 -13.72
CA ASN A 197 -4.50 17.98 -13.09
C ASN A 197 -3.38 17.39 -12.20
N ARG A 198 -2.46 18.24 -11.72
CA ARG A 198 -1.47 17.84 -10.71
C ARG A 198 -2.09 17.89 -9.33
N THR A 199 -1.76 16.92 -8.50
CA THR A 199 -2.23 16.87 -7.11
C THR A 199 -1.30 17.69 -6.24
N GLY A 200 -1.85 18.62 -5.48
CA GLY A 200 -1.17 19.41 -4.47
C GLY A 200 -1.97 19.47 -3.18
N VAL A 201 -1.42 20.07 -2.14
CA VAL A 201 -2.08 20.24 -0.83
C VAL A 201 -2.21 21.72 -0.51
N LYS A 202 -3.43 22.17 -0.19
CA LYS A 202 -3.65 23.48 0.38
C LYS A 202 -3.64 23.36 1.91
N VAL A 203 -2.65 23.97 2.54
CA VAL A 203 -2.56 24.08 4.00
C VAL A 203 -3.50 25.19 4.48
N LYS A 204 -4.19 24.93 5.59
CA LYS A 204 -5.15 25.84 6.23
C LYS A 204 -4.76 26.08 7.69
N ILE A 205 -3.62 26.69 7.88
CA ILE A 205 -3.14 27.17 9.18
C ILE A 205 -2.62 28.60 9.02
N ASP A 206 -2.70 29.37 10.06
CA ASP A 206 -2.14 30.71 10.13
C ASP A 206 -0.73 30.66 10.77
N ASP A 207 -0.52 29.70 11.67
CA ASP A 207 0.75 29.49 12.38
C ASP A 207 1.02 28.00 12.60
N ILE A 208 2.30 27.61 12.58
CA ILE A 208 2.73 26.22 12.71
C ILE A 208 2.34 25.57 14.05
N SER A 209 2.18 26.37 15.11
CA SER A 209 1.75 25.90 16.43
C SER A 209 0.36 25.26 16.41
N GLN A 210 -0.48 25.61 15.42
CA GLN A 210 -1.80 24.99 15.22
C GLN A 210 -1.71 23.49 14.84
N LEU A 211 -0.56 23.01 14.41
CA LEU A 211 -0.34 21.58 14.11
C LEU A 211 -0.11 20.72 15.36
N GLY A 212 0.10 21.37 16.51
CA GLY A 212 0.44 20.68 17.75
C GLY A 212 1.82 20.02 17.72
N GLU A 213 1.98 18.95 18.50
CA GLU A 213 3.23 18.21 18.55
C GLU A 213 3.48 17.43 17.25
N ASN A 214 4.75 17.34 16.85
CA ASN A 214 5.13 16.61 15.64
C ASN A 214 4.96 15.11 15.83
N ILE A 215 4.13 14.51 14.96
CA ILE A 215 3.82 13.06 14.93
C ILE A 215 4.67 12.28 13.93
N LEU A 216 5.71 12.89 13.36
CA LEU A 216 6.64 12.19 12.48
C LEU A 216 7.87 11.70 13.28
N HIS A 217 8.49 10.67 12.75
CA HIS A 217 9.78 10.15 13.15
C HIS A 217 10.74 10.17 11.96
N GLN A 218 11.98 10.56 12.22
CA GLN A 218 13.04 10.61 11.21
C GLN A 218 14.12 9.59 11.53
N GLU A 219 14.25 8.56 10.69
CA GLU A 219 15.21 7.48 10.89
C GLU A 219 16.44 7.65 10.01
N ASN A 220 17.63 7.63 10.61
CA ASN A 220 18.90 7.65 9.88
C ASN A 220 19.22 6.28 9.31
N LEU A 221 19.29 6.17 7.99
CA LEU A 221 19.51 4.91 7.28
C LEU A 221 20.87 4.82 6.59
N SER A 222 21.85 5.61 7.02
CA SER A 222 23.19 5.63 6.42
C SER A 222 23.84 4.25 6.35
N GLU A 223 23.73 3.45 7.42
CA GLU A 223 24.29 2.11 7.47
C GLU A 223 23.63 1.18 6.44
N VAL A 224 22.29 1.19 6.39
CA VAL A 224 21.53 0.32 5.49
C VAL A 224 21.78 0.72 4.02
N VAL A 225 21.79 2.02 3.73
CA VAL A 225 22.10 2.54 2.39
C VAL A 225 23.53 2.18 1.96
N SER A 226 24.50 2.31 2.87
CA SER A 226 25.90 1.89 2.60
C SER A 226 25.99 0.40 2.25
N LYS A 227 25.30 -0.46 3.01
CA LYS A 227 25.26 -1.90 2.73
C LYS A 227 24.59 -2.23 1.39
N ILE A 228 23.56 -1.48 0.98
CA ILE A 228 22.95 -1.61 -0.35
C ILE A 228 23.98 -1.24 -1.44
N HIS A 229 24.65 -0.10 -1.30
CA HIS A 229 25.66 0.35 -2.27
C HIS A 229 26.84 -0.61 -2.38
N ASN A 230 27.27 -1.18 -1.26
CA ASN A 230 28.38 -2.16 -1.24
C ASN A 230 27.99 -3.56 -1.75
N GLY A 231 26.70 -3.81 -2.03
CA GLY A 231 26.19 -5.09 -2.52
C GLY A 231 25.91 -6.13 -1.43
N ASP A 232 25.98 -5.76 -0.13
CA ASP A 232 25.60 -6.65 0.98
C ASP A 232 24.10 -6.97 0.96
N TYR A 233 23.31 -6.03 0.45
CA TYR A 233 21.89 -6.19 0.19
C TYR A 233 21.59 -5.99 -1.28
N THR A 234 21.02 -7.00 -1.91
CA THR A 234 20.63 -6.98 -3.33
C THR A 234 19.11 -6.95 -3.48
N TYR A 235 18.59 -6.38 -4.55
CA TYR A 235 17.18 -6.46 -4.89
C TYR A 235 16.87 -7.76 -5.65
N TYR A 236 17.72 -8.08 -6.62
CA TYR A 236 17.73 -9.34 -7.35
C TYR A 236 18.90 -10.18 -6.86
N ASP A 237 18.75 -11.49 -6.83
CA ASP A 237 19.77 -12.40 -6.27
C ASP A 237 21.10 -12.35 -7.02
N ASN A 238 21.07 -11.94 -8.29
CA ASN A 238 22.22 -11.95 -9.20
C ASN A 238 22.70 -10.57 -9.66
N LEU A 239 22.16 -9.49 -9.12
CA LEU A 239 22.57 -8.13 -9.47
C LEU A 239 22.81 -7.29 -8.21
N ASN A 240 23.98 -6.67 -8.09
CA ASN A 240 24.20 -5.67 -7.09
C ASN A 240 23.45 -4.36 -7.44
N PHE A 241 23.47 -3.39 -6.52
CA PHE A 241 22.76 -2.13 -6.67
C PHE A 241 23.17 -1.36 -7.94
N HIS A 242 24.47 -1.24 -8.20
CA HIS A 242 24.98 -0.46 -9.34
C HIS A 242 24.68 -1.14 -10.68
N GLU A 243 24.78 -2.46 -10.73
CA GLU A 243 24.38 -3.25 -11.90
C GLU A 243 22.89 -3.11 -12.18
N ALA A 244 22.03 -3.10 -11.14
CA ALA A 244 20.61 -2.88 -11.28
C ALA A 244 20.30 -1.47 -11.81
N VAL A 245 20.94 -0.43 -11.27
CA VAL A 245 20.77 0.95 -11.75
C VAL A 245 21.16 1.05 -13.23
N LYS A 246 22.33 0.48 -13.61
CA LYS A 246 22.83 0.48 -14.99
C LYS A 246 21.84 -0.21 -15.93
N LEU A 247 21.44 -1.45 -15.62
CA LEU A 247 20.47 -2.21 -16.41
C LEU A 247 19.16 -1.44 -16.62
N LEU A 248 18.61 -0.90 -15.54
CA LEU A 248 17.32 -0.19 -15.61
C LEU A 248 17.44 1.13 -16.39
N SER A 249 18.59 1.83 -16.29
CA SER A 249 18.85 3.02 -17.12
C SER A 249 18.96 2.65 -18.59
N GLU A 250 19.71 1.61 -18.95
CA GLU A 250 19.84 1.15 -20.33
C GLU A 250 18.47 0.78 -20.93
N ILE A 251 17.64 0.02 -20.21
CA ILE A 251 16.27 -0.31 -20.65
C ILE A 251 15.46 0.97 -20.90
N ARG A 252 15.56 1.92 -19.98
CA ARG A 252 14.82 3.18 -20.05
C ARG A 252 15.22 4.04 -21.25
N MET A 253 16.54 4.16 -21.48
CA MET A 253 17.11 5.03 -22.51
C MET A 253 17.00 4.44 -23.89
N GLN A 254 17.32 3.15 -24.04
CA GLN A 254 17.33 2.47 -25.33
C GLN A 254 15.96 1.91 -25.73
N ASN A 255 14.99 1.94 -24.81
CA ASN A 255 13.62 1.45 -25.05
C ASN A 255 13.57 0.01 -25.62
N TYR A 256 14.42 -0.89 -25.12
CA TYR A 256 14.40 -2.29 -25.54
C TYR A 256 13.66 -3.17 -24.53
N TYR A 257 13.12 -4.29 -25.00
CA TYR A 257 12.51 -5.30 -24.14
C TYR A 257 13.59 -6.21 -23.56
N PRO A 258 13.84 -6.21 -22.23
CA PRO A 258 14.96 -6.94 -21.65
C PRO A 258 14.72 -8.45 -21.53
N ASN A 259 13.52 -8.92 -21.82
CA ASN A 259 13.10 -10.31 -21.65
C ASN A 259 13.43 -10.86 -20.25
N TRP A 260 13.17 -10.05 -19.21
CA TRP A 260 13.43 -10.45 -17.84
C TRP A 260 12.56 -11.64 -17.45
N PRO A 261 13.12 -12.69 -16.80
CA PRO A 261 12.36 -13.90 -16.47
C PRO A 261 11.10 -13.60 -15.66
N ALA A 262 10.01 -14.26 -16.03
CA ALA A 262 8.73 -14.14 -15.32
C ALA A 262 8.88 -14.67 -13.89
N GLN A 263 8.30 -13.91 -12.93
CA GLN A 263 8.33 -14.23 -11.50
C GLN A 263 6.90 -14.32 -10.98
N PHE A 264 6.59 -15.37 -10.22
CA PHE A 264 5.24 -15.65 -9.74
C PHE A 264 4.54 -14.43 -9.12
N SER A 265 5.18 -13.80 -8.14
CA SER A 265 4.58 -12.67 -7.40
C SER A 265 4.38 -11.43 -8.26
N ALA A 266 5.34 -11.11 -9.13
CA ALA A 266 5.28 -9.95 -10.03
C ALA A 266 4.25 -10.17 -11.14
N CYS A 267 4.20 -11.37 -11.73
CA CYS A 267 3.27 -11.71 -12.81
C CYS A 267 1.83 -11.84 -12.32
N LYS A 268 1.61 -12.42 -11.13
CA LYS A 268 0.26 -12.53 -10.53
C LYS A 268 -0.41 -11.16 -10.34
N LYS A 269 0.37 -10.12 -10.05
CA LYS A 269 -0.09 -8.74 -9.79
C LYS A 269 0.35 -7.75 -10.88
N CYS A 270 0.61 -8.24 -12.10
CA CYS A 270 1.13 -7.39 -13.17
C CYS A 270 0.06 -6.37 -13.62
N GLU A 271 0.37 -5.08 -13.48
CA GLU A 271 -0.52 -3.99 -13.92
C GLU A 271 -0.67 -3.89 -15.44
N PHE A 272 0.18 -4.58 -16.21
CA PHE A 272 0.10 -4.66 -17.67
C PHE A 272 -0.69 -5.87 -18.17
N LYS A 273 -1.40 -6.57 -17.28
CA LYS A 273 -2.34 -7.64 -17.63
C LYS A 273 -3.69 -7.01 -17.99
N LYS A 274 -4.17 -7.26 -19.21
CA LYS A 274 -5.54 -6.90 -19.62
C LYS A 274 -6.54 -7.84 -18.96
N ASP A 275 -7.61 -7.30 -18.46
CA ASP A 275 -8.78 -8.06 -18.02
C ASP A 275 -9.84 -8.17 -19.14
N ASP A 276 -10.90 -8.88 -18.86
CA ASP A 276 -11.97 -9.13 -19.83
C ASP A 276 -12.73 -7.85 -20.22
N SER A 277 -12.78 -6.84 -19.37
CA SER A 277 -13.43 -5.55 -19.66
C SER A 277 -12.67 -4.75 -20.71
N GLU A 278 -11.39 -5.08 -20.91
CA GLU A 278 -10.51 -4.44 -21.89
C GLU A 278 -10.39 -5.24 -23.20
N LYS A 279 -11.10 -6.38 -23.34
CA LYS A 279 -11.14 -7.15 -24.58
C LYS A 279 -11.69 -6.29 -25.73
N GLY A 280 -11.01 -6.32 -26.88
CA GLY A 280 -11.37 -5.53 -28.07
C GLY A 280 -10.87 -4.10 -28.08
N LYS A 281 -10.28 -3.56 -26.97
CA LYS A 281 -9.63 -2.26 -26.99
C LYS A 281 -8.24 -2.34 -27.64
N ILE A 282 -7.81 -1.21 -28.21
CA ILE A 282 -6.62 -1.10 -29.08
C ILE A 282 -5.32 -1.49 -28.38
N LYS A 283 -5.18 -1.21 -27.05
CA LYS A 283 -3.93 -1.47 -26.34
C LYS A 283 -3.68 -2.93 -26.08
N GLN A 284 -2.43 -3.34 -26.18
CA GLN A 284 -1.95 -4.70 -25.96
C GLN A 284 -1.74 -5.00 -24.46
N SER A 285 -1.72 -6.29 -24.13
CA SER A 285 -1.35 -6.80 -22.81
C SER A 285 0.16 -7.03 -22.73
N GLY A 286 0.84 -6.31 -21.85
CA GLY A 286 2.27 -6.57 -21.59
C GLY A 286 2.50 -7.94 -20.94
N PHE A 287 1.55 -8.44 -20.14
CA PHE A 287 1.58 -9.79 -19.58
C PHE A 287 1.58 -10.85 -20.71
N GLU A 288 0.68 -10.74 -21.67
CA GLU A 288 0.64 -11.67 -22.80
C GLU A 288 1.91 -11.58 -23.64
N TYR A 289 2.42 -10.38 -23.86
CA TYR A 289 3.68 -10.18 -24.58
C TYR A 289 4.83 -10.93 -23.90
N CYS A 290 4.98 -10.84 -22.56
CA CYS A 290 5.97 -11.59 -21.80
C CYS A 290 5.82 -13.10 -22.00
N PHE A 291 4.62 -13.65 -21.88
CA PHE A 291 4.40 -15.10 -21.95
C PHE A 291 4.53 -15.63 -23.38
N LYS A 292 4.12 -14.88 -24.40
CA LYS A 292 4.37 -15.21 -25.81
C LYS A 292 5.87 -15.28 -26.08
N THR A 293 6.65 -14.32 -25.53
CA THR A 293 8.09 -14.26 -25.77
C THR A 293 8.86 -15.33 -25.01
N GLN A 294 8.54 -15.56 -23.73
CA GLN A 294 9.31 -16.44 -22.85
C GLN A 294 8.91 -17.92 -22.95
N TYR A 295 7.62 -18.17 -23.13
CA TYR A 295 7.06 -19.52 -23.11
C TYR A 295 6.43 -19.93 -24.44
N GLN A 296 6.51 -19.06 -25.47
CA GLN A 296 5.93 -19.30 -26.81
C GLN A 296 4.41 -19.56 -26.76
N TRP A 297 3.72 -18.98 -25.79
CA TRP A 297 2.28 -19.11 -25.68
C TRP A 297 1.56 -18.52 -26.89
N THR A 298 0.52 -19.22 -27.30
CA THR A 298 -0.43 -18.79 -28.33
C THR A 298 -1.70 -18.23 -27.68
N ASP A 299 -2.57 -17.64 -28.48
CA ASP A 299 -3.86 -17.12 -27.98
C ASP A 299 -4.77 -18.25 -27.39
N LYS A 300 -4.50 -19.51 -27.72
CA LYS A 300 -5.17 -20.66 -27.11
C LYS A 300 -4.71 -20.88 -25.66
N ASP A 301 -3.43 -20.70 -25.39
CA ASP A 301 -2.85 -20.92 -24.07
C ASP A 301 -3.38 -19.92 -23.05
N PHE A 302 -3.64 -18.68 -23.46
CA PHE A 302 -4.24 -17.64 -22.59
C PHE A 302 -5.71 -17.89 -22.23
N LYS A 303 -6.38 -18.85 -22.90
CA LYS A 303 -7.73 -19.26 -22.52
C LYS A 303 -7.74 -20.29 -21.39
N ASN A 304 -6.60 -20.92 -21.13
CA ASN A 304 -6.47 -21.93 -20.10
C ASN A 304 -6.16 -21.25 -18.75
N PRO A 305 -6.83 -21.64 -17.67
CA PRO A 305 -6.51 -21.17 -16.34
C PRO A 305 -5.06 -21.49 -15.93
N THR A 306 -4.39 -20.47 -15.42
CA THR A 306 -2.99 -20.55 -14.99
C THR A 306 -2.90 -20.87 -13.49
N ILE A 307 -1.69 -21.17 -13.01
CA ILE A 307 -1.42 -21.31 -11.58
C ILE A 307 -1.76 -20.05 -10.77
N PHE A 308 -1.85 -18.86 -11.41
CA PHE A 308 -2.28 -17.62 -10.75
C PHE A 308 -3.78 -17.61 -10.39
N ASN A 309 -4.59 -18.48 -11.04
CA ASN A 309 -6.02 -18.64 -10.82
C ASN A 309 -6.34 -19.59 -9.66
N VAL A 310 -5.36 -20.33 -9.13
CA VAL A 310 -5.57 -21.16 -7.94
C VAL A 310 -5.63 -20.27 -6.71
N TRP A 311 -6.72 -20.38 -5.96
CA TRP A 311 -6.95 -19.60 -4.75
C TRP A 311 -5.81 -19.80 -3.73
N ASP A 312 -5.31 -18.70 -3.18
CA ASP A 312 -4.25 -18.63 -2.16
C ASP A 312 -2.95 -19.41 -2.49
N LEU A 313 -2.70 -19.74 -3.76
CA LEU A 313 -1.44 -20.32 -4.19
C LEU A 313 -0.34 -19.25 -4.17
N LYS A 314 0.77 -19.54 -3.49
CA LYS A 314 1.90 -18.59 -3.27
C LYS A 314 3.27 -19.20 -3.53
N ASP A 315 3.37 -20.37 -4.13
CA ASP A 315 4.66 -21.05 -4.35
C ASP A 315 5.33 -20.60 -5.67
N PRO A 316 6.40 -19.80 -5.61
CA PRO A 316 7.12 -19.34 -6.81
C PRO A 316 7.90 -20.46 -7.51
N LYS A 317 8.19 -21.59 -6.85
CA LYS A 317 8.96 -22.69 -7.42
C LYS A 317 8.24 -23.39 -8.56
N LEU A 318 6.91 -23.37 -8.57
CA LEU A 318 6.10 -23.97 -9.63
C LEU A 318 6.45 -23.39 -11.00
N MET A 319 6.58 -22.08 -11.11
CA MET A 319 7.02 -21.45 -12.37
C MET A 319 8.45 -21.84 -12.77
N GLN A 320 9.35 -21.99 -11.80
CA GLN A 320 10.74 -22.42 -12.05
C GLN A 320 10.80 -23.87 -12.57
N GLN A 321 9.83 -24.68 -12.21
CA GLN A 321 9.64 -26.05 -12.68
C GLN A 321 8.89 -26.15 -14.03
N GLY A 322 8.49 -25.00 -14.60
CA GLY A 322 7.72 -24.95 -15.85
C GLY A 322 6.24 -25.24 -15.69
N LEU A 323 5.73 -25.33 -14.47
CA LEU A 323 4.31 -25.52 -14.19
C LEU A 323 3.61 -24.15 -14.28
N LEU A 324 2.87 -23.92 -15.36
CA LEU A 324 2.24 -22.63 -15.66
C LEU A 324 0.72 -22.70 -15.69
N PHE A 325 0.16 -23.87 -15.97
CA PHE A 325 -1.28 -24.08 -16.04
C PHE A 325 -1.82 -24.79 -14.81
N LYS A 326 -3.01 -24.42 -14.40
CA LYS A 326 -3.73 -25.02 -13.28
C LYS A 326 -3.88 -26.54 -13.42
N SER A 327 -4.19 -27.00 -14.63
CA SER A 327 -4.34 -28.44 -14.96
C SER A 327 -3.06 -29.27 -14.87
N GLN A 328 -1.87 -28.64 -14.82
CA GLN A 328 -0.58 -29.34 -14.69
C GLN A 328 -0.26 -29.74 -13.25
N LEU A 329 -0.89 -29.07 -12.27
CA LEU A 329 -0.57 -29.26 -10.87
C LEU A 329 -1.00 -30.62 -10.34
N THR A 330 -0.22 -31.19 -9.43
CA THR A 330 -0.48 -32.44 -8.70
C THR A 330 -0.73 -32.16 -7.21
N PRO A 331 -1.25 -33.12 -6.43
CA PRO A 331 -1.38 -32.97 -4.98
C PRO A 331 -0.07 -32.62 -4.28
N GLU A 332 1.05 -33.17 -4.77
CA GLU A 332 2.39 -32.92 -4.23
C GLU A 332 2.82 -31.48 -4.44
N ASP A 333 2.50 -30.87 -5.58
CA ASP A 333 2.85 -29.49 -5.90
C ASP A 333 2.21 -28.48 -4.95
N ILE A 334 1.01 -28.75 -4.45
CA ILE A 334 0.28 -27.93 -3.49
C ILE A 334 0.43 -28.38 -2.06
N LYS A 335 1.20 -29.45 -1.80
CA LYS A 335 1.39 -30.07 -0.49
C LYS A 335 0.04 -30.45 0.15
N TYR A 336 -0.77 -31.16 -0.64
CA TYR A 336 -2.12 -31.58 -0.25
C TYR A 336 -2.18 -32.20 1.14
N LYS A 337 -3.15 -31.75 1.93
CA LYS A 337 -3.44 -32.28 3.28
C LYS A 337 -4.94 -32.20 3.53
N GLU A 338 -5.49 -33.30 3.97
CA GLU A 338 -6.88 -33.39 4.42
C GLU A 338 -7.05 -32.77 5.81
N ALA A 339 -8.24 -32.25 6.09
CA ALA A 339 -8.64 -31.82 7.41
C ALA A 339 -9.99 -32.44 7.81
N ALA A 340 -10.10 -32.89 9.06
CA ALA A 340 -11.35 -33.42 9.56
C ALA A 340 -12.42 -32.33 9.68
N GLY A 341 -13.62 -32.61 9.18
CA GLY A 341 -14.82 -31.81 9.40
C GLY A 341 -14.95 -30.51 8.58
N LYS A 342 -13.94 -30.16 7.76
CA LYS A 342 -13.99 -28.98 6.85
C LYS A 342 -12.92 -29.10 5.77
N LEU A 343 -13.16 -28.47 4.63
CA LEU A 343 -12.12 -28.35 3.60
C LEU A 343 -10.92 -27.54 4.12
N SER A 344 -9.75 -28.18 4.12
CA SER A 344 -8.48 -27.48 4.34
C SER A 344 -8.21 -26.52 3.16
N ARG A 345 -7.21 -25.63 3.36
CA ARG A 345 -6.72 -24.76 2.30
C ARG A 345 -6.30 -25.54 1.06
N THR A 346 -5.59 -26.66 1.24
CA THR A 346 -5.05 -27.45 0.13
C THR A 346 -6.09 -28.37 -0.50
N GLU A 347 -7.09 -28.85 0.23
CA GLU A 347 -8.26 -29.51 -0.34
C GLU A 347 -9.05 -28.57 -1.24
N ARG A 348 -9.29 -27.32 -0.79
CA ARG A 348 -9.93 -26.30 -1.63
C ARG A 348 -9.12 -25.97 -2.89
N GLN A 349 -7.79 -25.95 -2.80
CA GLN A 349 -6.93 -25.76 -3.97
C GLN A 349 -7.02 -26.95 -4.93
N TRP A 350 -6.98 -28.17 -4.38
CA TRP A 350 -7.05 -29.38 -5.16
C TRP A 350 -8.40 -29.54 -5.88
N LEU A 351 -9.48 -29.29 -5.17
CA LEU A 351 -10.83 -29.27 -5.77
C LEU A 351 -10.91 -28.35 -7.00
N GLN A 352 -10.31 -27.14 -6.93
CA GLN A 352 -10.26 -26.25 -8.10
C GLN A 352 -9.44 -26.82 -9.26
N ILE A 353 -8.40 -27.60 -8.97
CA ILE A 353 -7.52 -28.22 -9.97
C ILE A 353 -8.23 -29.41 -10.61
N GLU A 354 -8.86 -30.29 -9.83
CA GLU A 354 -9.62 -31.44 -10.31
C GLU A 354 -10.77 -31.01 -11.23
N LYS A 355 -11.61 -30.09 -10.77
CA LYS A 355 -12.73 -29.56 -11.57
C LYS A 355 -12.26 -28.99 -12.92
N GLU A 356 -11.11 -28.33 -12.96
CA GLU A 356 -10.51 -27.83 -14.20
C GLU A 356 -10.07 -28.98 -15.13
N ARG A 357 -9.42 -30.02 -14.58
CA ARG A 357 -8.99 -31.19 -15.36
C ARG A 357 -10.15 -31.94 -15.98
N ASP A 358 -11.23 -32.07 -15.20
CA ASP A 358 -12.42 -32.82 -15.58
C ASP A 358 -13.36 -32.01 -16.48
N ASN A 359 -13.01 -30.73 -16.77
CA ASN A 359 -13.87 -29.75 -17.44
C ASN A 359 -15.22 -29.60 -16.72
N ASP A 360 -15.23 -29.77 -15.41
CA ASP A 360 -16.37 -29.54 -14.56
C ASP A 360 -16.47 -28.08 -14.12
N PHE A 361 -17.33 -27.32 -14.75
CA PHE A 361 -17.60 -25.90 -14.43
C PHE A 361 -18.81 -25.70 -13.53
N THR A 362 -19.33 -26.79 -12.94
CA THR A 362 -20.41 -26.69 -11.95
C THR A 362 -19.92 -26.06 -10.65
N GLU A 363 -20.82 -25.42 -9.94
CA GLU A 363 -20.54 -24.90 -8.62
C GLU A 363 -20.33 -26.07 -7.62
N PHE A 364 -19.38 -25.89 -6.71
CA PHE A 364 -19.24 -26.79 -5.57
C PHE A 364 -19.94 -26.18 -4.37
N VAL A 365 -20.92 -26.89 -3.82
CA VAL A 365 -21.63 -26.53 -2.59
C VAL A 365 -21.59 -27.73 -1.65
N ASP A 366 -21.01 -27.58 -0.49
CA ASP A 366 -21.13 -28.53 0.61
C ASP A 366 -22.51 -28.37 1.28
N ILE A 367 -23.50 -29.05 0.71
CA ILE A 367 -24.90 -28.91 1.13
C ILE A 367 -25.10 -29.39 2.57
N GLU A 368 -24.44 -30.50 2.97
CA GLU A 368 -24.58 -31.07 4.31
C GLU A 368 -23.90 -30.17 5.35
N GLY A 369 -22.67 -29.69 5.05
CA GLY A 369 -21.97 -28.76 5.91
C GLY A 369 -22.69 -27.42 6.04
N LEU A 370 -23.22 -26.87 4.92
CA LEU A 370 -24.00 -25.64 4.94
C LEU A 370 -25.28 -25.79 5.76
N LYS A 371 -26.00 -26.90 5.60
CA LYS A 371 -27.22 -27.19 6.37
C LYS A 371 -26.90 -27.30 7.87
N ALA A 372 -25.86 -28.04 8.23
CA ALA A 372 -25.44 -28.19 9.62
C ALA A 372 -25.07 -26.83 10.26
N GLU A 373 -24.44 -25.94 9.50
CA GLU A 373 -24.18 -24.57 9.94
C GLU A 373 -25.47 -23.77 10.10
N MET A 374 -26.36 -23.82 9.12
CA MET A 374 -27.66 -23.10 9.16
C MET A 374 -28.55 -23.59 10.31
N ASP A 375 -28.51 -24.87 10.66
CA ASP A 375 -29.27 -25.44 11.78
C ASP A 375 -28.81 -24.89 13.16
N THR A 376 -27.65 -24.25 13.22
CA THR A 376 -27.16 -23.57 14.44
C THR A 376 -27.64 -22.12 14.56
N TRP A 377 -28.22 -21.55 13.50
CA TRP A 377 -28.62 -20.14 13.50
C TRP A 377 -29.90 -19.92 14.32
N VAL A 378 -29.90 -18.86 15.11
CA VAL A 378 -31.03 -18.43 15.92
C VAL A 378 -31.65 -17.22 15.27
N TYR A 379 -32.95 -17.28 14.96
CA TYR A 379 -33.70 -16.14 14.44
C TYR A 379 -34.07 -15.14 15.55
N PRO A 380 -34.13 -13.84 15.24
CA PRO A 380 -33.92 -13.25 13.92
C PRO A 380 -32.43 -13.18 13.55
N LEU A 381 -32.13 -13.18 12.23
CA LEU A 381 -30.75 -13.08 11.74
C LEU A 381 -30.38 -11.62 11.49
N HIS A 382 -29.32 -11.14 12.13
CA HIS A 382 -28.83 -9.77 12.05
C HIS A 382 -27.67 -9.65 11.06
N PHE A 383 -27.76 -8.73 10.12
CA PHE A 383 -26.72 -8.41 9.15
C PHE A 383 -26.23 -6.99 9.39
N ILE A 384 -24.96 -6.84 9.72
CA ILE A 384 -24.32 -5.56 10.01
C ILE A 384 -23.22 -5.26 8.98
N ASP A 385 -23.10 -3.99 8.61
CA ASP A 385 -22.07 -3.49 7.70
C ASP A 385 -21.56 -2.12 8.18
N PHE A 386 -20.23 -1.92 8.17
CA PHE A 386 -19.57 -0.75 8.76
C PHE A 386 -18.87 0.09 7.72
N GLU A 387 -19.03 1.43 7.80
CA GLU A 387 -18.19 2.37 7.12
C GLU A 387 -17.16 2.98 8.06
N THR A 388 -15.91 2.95 7.63
CA THR A 388 -14.76 3.28 8.47
C THR A 388 -13.72 4.13 7.76
N SER A 389 -12.85 4.78 8.54
CA SER A 389 -11.74 5.55 8.02
C SER A 389 -10.47 5.24 8.80
N THR A 390 -9.34 5.28 8.10
CA THR A 390 -8.01 5.23 8.67
C THR A 390 -7.09 6.18 7.90
N VAL A 391 -6.44 7.09 8.61
CA VAL A 391 -5.68 8.19 8.00
C VAL A 391 -4.32 8.38 8.69
N PRO A 392 -3.28 8.82 7.96
CA PRO A 392 -1.97 9.08 8.54
C PRO A 392 -1.95 10.26 9.51
N LEU A 393 -2.73 11.30 9.25
CA LEU A 393 -2.88 12.47 10.12
C LEU A 393 -4.23 12.36 10.84
N PRO A 394 -4.27 12.20 12.17
CA PRO A 394 -5.52 11.98 12.90
C PRO A 394 -6.52 13.13 12.78
N PHE A 395 -7.82 12.81 12.79
CA PHE A 395 -8.89 13.79 12.84
C PHE A 395 -9.11 14.39 14.24
N HIS A 396 -8.77 13.63 15.29
CA HIS A 396 -9.12 13.97 16.66
C HIS A 396 -7.90 14.01 17.58
N THR A 397 -7.91 14.95 18.52
CA THR A 397 -6.91 15.01 19.59
C THR A 397 -6.88 13.71 20.38
N GLY A 398 -5.70 13.32 20.87
CA GLY A 398 -5.49 12.08 21.62
C GLY A 398 -5.51 10.81 20.74
N ARG A 399 -5.79 10.91 19.44
CA ARG A 399 -5.81 9.75 18.54
C ARG A 399 -4.47 9.59 17.82
N LYS A 400 -4.13 8.32 17.52
CA LYS A 400 -2.87 7.95 16.86
C LYS A 400 -3.03 7.88 15.34
N PRO A 401 -1.95 8.07 14.58
CA PRO A 401 -1.92 7.78 13.15
C PRO A 401 -2.42 6.37 12.84
N TYR A 402 -3.23 6.25 11.79
CA TYR A 402 -3.81 4.99 11.31
C TYR A 402 -4.72 4.27 12.33
N GLU A 403 -5.14 4.94 13.39
CA GLU A 403 -6.15 4.45 14.29
C GLU A 403 -7.51 4.34 13.57
N GLN A 404 -8.22 3.25 13.80
CA GLN A 404 -9.50 2.98 13.15
C GLN A 404 -10.60 3.91 13.68
N ILE A 405 -11.40 4.45 12.77
CA ILE A 405 -12.56 5.29 13.06
C ILE A 405 -13.76 4.65 12.37
N ALA A 406 -14.77 4.28 13.14
CA ALA A 406 -16.05 3.78 12.64
C ALA A 406 -17.09 4.91 12.80
N PHE A 407 -17.66 5.37 11.70
CA PHE A 407 -18.55 6.52 11.70
C PHE A 407 -19.96 6.23 11.20
N GLN A 408 -20.19 5.04 10.63
CA GLN A 408 -21.50 4.63 10.13
C GLN A 408 -21.62 3.11 10.21
N TYR A 409 -22.83 2.63 10.53
CA TYR A 409 -23.25 1.26 10.24
C TYR A 409 -24.68 1.23 9.67
N SER A 410 -24.98 0.15 8.95
CA SER A 410 -26.33 -0.29 8.61
C SER A 410 -26.62 -1.64 9.27
N HIS A 411 -27.88 -1.86 9.68
CA HIS A 411 -28.31 -3.08 10.32
C HIS A 411 -29.64 -3.54 9.73
N HIS A 412 -29.62 -4.74 9.15
CA HIS A 412 -30.79 -5.42 8.58
C HIS A 412 -31.10 -6.68 9.38
N ILE A 413 -32.38 -7.01 9.47
CA ILE A 413 -32.87 -8.22 10.12
C ILE A 413 -33.59 -9.08 9.09
N TYR A 414 -33.27 -10.38 9.08
CA TYR A 414 -34.03 -11.40 8.37
C TYR A 414 -34.78 -12.26 9.38
N HIS A 415 -36.11 -12.20 9.34
CA HIS A 415 -37.00 -12.92 10.24
C HIS A 415 -37.25 -14.35 9.76
N GLU A 416 -37.64 -15.24 10.66
CA GLU A 416 -37.94 -16.65 10.35
C GLU A 416 -39.09 -16.80 9.32
N ASP A 417 -40.04 -15.85 9.32
CA ASP A 417 -41.15 -15.79 8.36
C ASP A 417 -40.73 -15.31 6.96
N GLY A 418 -39.44 -15.01 6.72
CA GLY A 418 -38.89 -14.53 5.46
C GLY A 418 -38.95 -13.00 5.28
N ARG A 419 -39.47 -12.26 6.23
CA ARG A 419 -39.52 -10.79 6.19
C ARG A 419 -38.12 -10.19 6.38
N ILE A 420 -37.77 -9.21 5.55
CA ILE A 420 -36.54 -8.44 5.65
C ILE A 420 -36.87 -7.03 6.17
N GLU A 421 -36.12 -6.57 7.14
CA GLU A 421 -36.31 -5.28 7.78
C GLU A 421 -35.00 -4.50 7.81
N HIS A 422 -35.03 -3.22 7.41
CA HIS A 422 -33.97 -2.25 7.78
C HIS A 422 -34.26 -1.78 9.20
N ALA A 423 -33.59 -2.41 10.17
CA ALA A 423 -33.96 -2.30 11.57
C ALA A 423 -33.35 -1.11 12.30
N ASN A 424 -32.11 -0.75 11.92
CA ASN A 424 -31.37 0.35 12.53
C ASN A 424 -30.22 0.84 11.65
N GLU A 425 -29.79 2.06 11.91
CA GLU A 425 -28.63 2.69 11.29
C GLU A 425 -28.00 3.70 12.25
N TYR A 426 -26.73 3.99 12.05
CA TYR A 426 -26.02 5.06 12.74
C TYR A 426 -25.11 5.77 11.76
N ILE A 427 -25.04 7.08 11.85
CA ILE A 427 -24.03 7.91 11.19
C ILE A 427 -23.67 9.09 12.07
N ASN A 428 -22.38 9.28 12.32
CA ASN A 428 -21.89 10.48 12.99
C ASN A 428 -21.64 11.58 11.96
N THR A 429 -22.40 12.67 12.05
CA THR A 429 -22.27 13.87 11.22
C THR A 429 -21.78 15.08 12.01
N THR A 430 -21.50 14.92 13.31
CA THR A 430 -21.06 16.00 14.18
C THR A 430 -19.58 16.31 13.94
N ALA A 431 -19.33 17.51 13.43
CA ALA A 431 -17.97 17.95 13.18
C ALA A 431 -17.14 17.97 14.47
N GLY A 432 -15.94 17.36 14.43
CA GLY A 432 -15.01 17.30 15.56
C GLY A 432 -15.32 16.25 16.62
N ALA A 433 -16.49 15.57 16.58
CA ALA A 433 -16.80 14.51 17.51
C ALA A 433 -16.10 13.19 17.14
N PHE A 434 -15.48 12.54 18.13
CA PHE A 434 -14.92 11.21 17.95
C PHE A 434 -16.03 10.17 17.99
N PRO A 435 -16.30 9.42 16.91
CA PRO A 435 -17.55 8.69 16.76
C PRO A 435 -17.57 7.32 17.44
N ASN A 436 -16.43 6.66 17.67
CA ASN A 436 -16.35 5.24 17.95
C ASN A 436 -17.12 4.75 19.17
N PHE A 437 -17.16 5.55 20.23
CA PHE A 437 -17.83 5.12 21.47
C PHE A 437 -19.34 5.22 21.36
N GLU A 438 -19.83 6.28 20.74
CA GLU A 438 -21.25 6.44 20.43
C GLU A 438 -21.73 5.44 19.38
N PHE A 439 -20.88 5.15 18.38
CA PHE A 439 -21.12 4.10 17.39
C PHE A 439 -21.37 2.74 18.06
N VAL A 440 -20.48 2.30 18.98
CA VAL A 440 -20.63 1.01 19.67
C VAL A 440 -21.82 1.05 20.65
N GLU A 441 -22.07 2.17 21.30
CA GLU A 441 -23.25 2.30 22.17
C GLU A 441 -24.56 2.14 21.38
N SER A 442 -24.64 2.79 20.21
CA SER A 442 -25.79 2.63 19.30
C SER A 442 -25.92 1.19 18.79
N LEU A 443 -24.82 0.56 18.43
CA LEU A 443 -24.80 -0.83 17.98
C LEU A 443 -25.24 -1.79 19.09
N GLN A 444 -24.77 -1.58 20.33
CA GLN A 444 -25.21 -2.36 21.49
C GLN A 444 -26.71 -2.26 21.68
N GLN A 445 -27.27 -1.05 21.64
CA GLN A 445 -28.73 -0.84 21.77
C GLN A 445 -29.52 -1.53 20.65
N ALA A 446 -28.96 -1.58 19.44
CA ALA A 446 -29.60 -2.24 18.31
C ALA A 446 -29.62 -3.76 18.42
N LEU A 447 -28.49 -4.37 18.83
CA LEU A 447 -28.28 -5.82 18.84
C LEU A 447 -28.62 -6.52 20.16
N SER A 448 -28.79 -5.77 21.27
CA SER A 448 -29.17 -6.38 22.57
C SER A 448 -30.69 -6.55 22.79
N LYS A 449 -31.47 -6.49 21.71
CA LYS A 449 -32.95 -6.63 21.79
C LYS A 449 -33.41 -8.09 21.84
N ASP A 450 -32.57 -9.00 21.36
CA ASP A 450 -32.83 -10.43 21.28
C ASP A 450 -31.49 -11.21 21.21
N GLU A 451 -31.55 -12.53 21.07
CA GLU A 451 -30.42 -13.44 21.01
C GLU A 451 -30.17 -13.98 19.59
N GLY A 452 -30.60 -13.24 18.58
CA GLY A 452 -30.48 -13.64 17.19
C GLY A 452 -29.04 -13.74 16.73
N THR A 453 -28.79 -14.57 15.72
CA THR A 453 -27.44 -14.74 15.17
C THR A 453 -27.01 -13.50 14.39
N ILE A 454 -25.79 -13.00 14.71
CA ILE A 454 -25.21 -11.81 14.09
C ILE A 454 -24.24 -12.21 12.99
N PHE A 455 -24.47 -11.72 11.78
CA PHE A 455 -23.64 -11.94 10.62
C PHE A 455 -22.84 -10.70 10.24
N LYS A 456 -21.61 -10.95 9.79
CA LYS A 456 -20.73 -9.98 9.14
C LYS A 456 -20.29 -10.53 7.78
N PHE A 457 -20.08 -9.65 6.82
CA PHE A 457 -19.65 -10.09 5.47
C PHE A 457 -18.20 -10.58 5.44
N ALA A 458 -17.29 -9.92 6.21
CA ALA A 458 -15.87 -10.23 6.23
C ALA A 458 -15.27 -10.12 7.64
N THR A 459 -13.94 -10.12 7.73
CA THR A 459 -13.23 -9.93 9.01
C THR A 459 -13.13 -8.45 9.43
N HIS A 460 -13.58 -7.54 8.58
CA HIS A 460 -13.42 -6.09 8.77
C HIS A 460 -14.12 -5.63 10.06
N GLU A 461 -15.40 -5.93 10.23
CA GLU A 461 -16.20 -5.55 11.39
C GLU A 461 -15.55 -6.03 12.68
N ASN A 462 -15.06 -7.29 12.68
CA ASN A 462 -14.35 -7.85 13.83
C ASN A 462 -13.06 -7.08 14.17
N THR A 463 -12.31 -6.69 13.14
CA THR A 463 -11.08 -5.89 13.30
C THR A 463 -11.40 -4.52 13.90
N ILE A 464 -12.44 -3.86 13.39
CA ILE A 464 -12.89 -2.55 13.89
C ILE A 464 -13.38 -2.63 15.33
N LEU A 465 -14.22 -3.62 15.68
CA LEU A 465 -14.70 -3.80 17.05
C LEU A 465 -13.53 -4.04 18.02
N ASN A 466 -12.55 -4.86 17.67
CA ASN A 466 -11.36 -5.07 18.50
C ASN A 466 -10.49 -3.80 18.63
N ALA A 467 -10.37 -2.99 17.57
CA ALA A 467 -9.70 -1.69 17.65
C ALA A 467 -10.42 -0.73 18.60
N ILE A 468 -11.77 -0.65 18.52
CA ILE A 468 -12.57 0.17 19.42
C ILE A 468 -12.47 -0.34 20.87
N ARG A 469 -12.46 -1.65 21.08
CA ARG A 469 -12.22 -2.24 22.42
C ARG A 469 -10.88 -1.75 23.01
N THR A 470 -9.82 -1.72 22.22
CA THR A 470 -8.51 -1.20 22.67
C THR A 470 -8.59 0.29 23.01
N GLN A 471 -9.29 1.09 22.20
CA GLN A 471 -9.53 2.51 22.46
C GLN A 471 -10.35 2.74 23.74
N LEU A 472 -11.40 1.95 23.97
CA LEU A 472 -12.20 1.99 25.20
C LEU A 472 -11.35 1.70 26.43
N LYS A 473 -10.48 0.66 26.39
CA LYS A 473 -9.58 0.32 27.51
C LYS A 473 -8.68 1.48 27.90
N ALA A 474 -8.28 2.30 26.95
CA ALA A 474 -7.44 3.49 27.14
C ALA A 474 -8.24 4.77 27.45
N SER A 475 -9.56 4.71 27.59
CA SER A 475 -10.44 5.87 27.81
C SER A 475 -11.02 5.91 29.21
N ASP A 476 -11.57 7.07 29.60
CA ASP A 476 -12.32 7.28 30.85
C ASP A 476 -13.85 7.34 30.60
N THR A 477 -14.31 6.75 29.49
CA THR A 477 -15.72 6.76 29.09
C THR A 477 -16.60 6.07 30.17
N PRO A 478 -17.70 6.66 30.62
CA PRO A 478 -18.51 6.14 31.74
C PRO A 478 -19.10 4.73 31.52
N LYS A 479 -19.42 4.39 30.28
CA LYS A 479 -19.97 3.08 29.87
C LYS A 479 -18.93 2.05 29.43
N LYS A 480 -17.65 2.34 29.63
CA LYS A 480 -16.50 1.59 29.16
C LYS A 480 -16.65 0.07 29.34
N GLU A 481 -16.90 -0.38 30.58
CA GLU A 481 -16.94 -1.81 30.89
C GLU A 481 -18.12 -2.52 30.18
N SER A 482 -19.29 -1.87 30.10
CA SER A 482 -20.45 -2.42 29.39
C SER A 482 -20.18 -2.55 27.89
N LEU A 483 -19.53 -1.55 27.26
CA LEU A 483 -19.22 -1.57 25.85
C LEU A 483 -18.12 -2.58 25.53
N ILE A 484 -17.11 -2.73 26.40
CA ILE A 484 -16.08 -3.76 26.25
C ILE A 484 -16.70 -5.15 26.31
N SER A 485 -17.55 -5.43 27.33
CA SER A 485 -18.24 -6.71 27.48
C SER A 485 -19.10 -7.05 26.27
N PHE A 486 -19.82 -6.06 25.73
CA PHE A 486 -20.61 -6.23 24.51
C PHE A 486 -19.74 -6.59 23.30
N ILE A 487 -18.65 -5.86 23.07
CA ILE A 487 -17.73 -6.19 21.97
C ILE A 487 -17.17 -7.60 22.12
N GLU A 488 -16.75 -8.00 23.32
CA GLU A 488 -16.22 -9.34 23.60
C GLU A 488 -17.25 -10.45 23.37
N ALA A 489 -18.53 -10.16 23.54
CA ALA A 489 -19.62 -11.11 23.30
C ALA A 489 -19.86 -11.34 21.78
N ILE A 490 -19.71 -10.29 20.94
CA ILE A 490 -20.04 -10.36 19.51
C ILE A 490 -18.80 -10.46 18.59
N SER A 491 -17.59 -10.41 19.13
CA SER A 491 -16.36 -10.44 18.33
C SER A 491 -15.43 -11.57 18.78
N HIS A 492 -14.62 -12.05 17.83
CA HIS A 492 -13.51 -12.95 18.18
C HIS A 492 -12.27 -12.12 18.50
N PRO A 493 -11.53 -12.42 19.58
CA PRO A 493 -10.29 -11.73 19.87
C PRO A 493 -9.31 -11.94 18.70
N THR A 494 -8.81 -10.84 18.16
CA THR A 494 -7.62 -10.87 17.31
C THR A 494 -6.43 -11.04 18.24
N ASN A 495 -5.54 -12.00 17.95
CA ASN A 495 -4.29 -12.09 18.70
C ASN A 495 -3.61 -10.73 18.64
N ASP A 496 -3.46 -10.09 19.78
CA ASP A 496 -2.63 -8.91 19.94
C ASP A 496 -1.18 -9.36 19.70
N ASN A 497 -0.69 -9.15 18.48
CA ASN A 497 0.72 -9.29 18.12
C ASN A 497 1.38 -7.92 18.17
#